data_b9e9d361c64a8a914861da6280dde20e
#
_entry.id   b9e9d361c64a8a914861da6280dde20e
#
_cell.length_a   1.000
_cell.length_b   1.000
_cell.length_c   1.000
_cell.angle_alpha   90.00
_cell.angle_beta   90.00
_cell.angle_gamma   90.00
#
_symmetry.space_group_name_H-M   'P 1'
#
loop_
_entity.id
_entity.type
_entity.pdbx_description
1 polymer ?
#
loop_
_entity_poly.entity_id
_entity_poly.type
_entity_poly.pdbx_seq_one_letter_code
_entity_poly.pdbx_strand_id
1 'polypeptide(L)'
;MHISSTSLKFATSLLVLATAVPTSVWGQTLHADSIHADNIQSDSMSTDSISPDSARHTPRYTNIGISANHTTADGHRVKTFNLGLLAAADTLSGFQLGLISGAGKMCGVQTGAVQTVAREMKGVQLSALNNIAGNNMRGLQLGGVSNMAGSVERGLQVSPLLNLSTGVMRGLQTGSYNYADSLRGLQLGVINIAVTHPRGVQMGLVNYTADTGGRKIGLVNINPSTRIDILAFGGNTSKINAAVRFSNRSTYSMLGVGTHYMGLDKKFSGALSYRLGQYVWLTPHWTLGADLGFSHIETFAERSSD
;
A
#
# COMPACT_ATOMS: atom_id res chain seq x y z
N MET A 1 -13.73 23.75 -4.13
CA MET A 1 -14.54 22.58 -3.80
C MET A 1 -13.90 21.89 -2.61
N HIS A 2 -14.41 22.14 -1.40
CA HIS A 2 -13.93 21.52 -0.18
C HIS A 2 -14.39 20.05 -0.20
N ILE A 3 -13.48 19.12 -0.39
CA ILE A 3 -13.78 17.70 -0.20
C ILE A 3 -13.82 17.47 1.30
N SER A 4 -15.03 17.29 1.81
CA SER A 4 -15.35 17.06 3.21
C SER A 4 -14.58 15.83 3.74
N SER A 5 -14.18 15.93 5.01
CA SER A 5 -13.55 14.84 5.81
C SER A 5 -14.33 13.53 5.86
N THR A 6 -15.48 13.46 5.23
CA THR A 6 -16.36 12.27 5.14
C THR A 6 -15.79 11.16 4.24
N SER A 7 -15.02 11.52 3.20
CA SER A 7 -14.40 10.52 2.30
C SER A 7 -13.30 9.71 2.98
N LEU A 8 -12.64 10.32 3.96
CA LEU A 8 -11.58 9.64 4.74
C LEU A 8 -12.18 8.63 5.73
N LYS A 9 -13.40 8.88 6.20
CA LYS A 9 -14.12 7.97 7.11
C LYS A 9 -14.63 6.71 6.41
N PHE A 10 -14.89 6.76 5.10
CA PHE A 10 -15.30 5.57 4.33
C PHE A 10 -14.13 4.60 4.12
N ALA A 11 -12.94 5.11 3.89
CA ALA A 11 -11.75 4.27 3.76
C ALA A 11 -11.37 3.59 5.10
N THR A 12 -11.56 4.30 6.21
CA THR A 12 -11.34 3.75 7.57
C THR A 12 -12.41 2.75 7.99
N SER A 13 -13.66 2.90 7.55
CA SER A 13 -14.75 1.95 7.89
C SER A 13 -14.64 0.63 7.13
N LEU A 14 -14.16 0.63 5.89
CA LEU A 14 -13.87 -0.61 5.16
C LEU A 14 -12.66 -1.36 5.74
N LEU A 15 -11.76 -0.64 6.39
CA LEU A 15 -10.57 -1.17 7.06
C LEU A 15 -10.92 -1.95 8.34
N VAL A 16 -11.95 -1.55 9.05
CA VAL A 16 -12.36 -2.18 10.33
C VAL A 16 -12.98 -3.57 10.10
N LEU A 17 -13.60 -3.84 8.95
CA LEU A 17 -14.16 -5.16 8.66
C LEU A 17 -13.09 -6.22 8.32
N ALA A 18 -11.91 -5.81 7.88
CA ALA A 18 -10.81 -6.72 7.56
C ALA A 18 -9.88 -6.99 8.76
N THR A 19 -10.02 -6.25 9.85
CA THR A 19 -9.15 -6.32 11.04
C THR A 19 -9.82 -6.85 12.29
N ALA A 20 -10.89 -7.65 12.18
CA ALA A 20 -11.40 -8.43 13.31
C ALA A 20 -10.39 -9.55 13.66
N VAL A 21 -9.16 -9.16 14.02
CA VAL A 21 -8.27 -9.95 14.83
C VAL A 21 -8.90 -9.91 16.23
N PRO A 22 -9.26 -11.02 16.86
CA PRO A 22 -9.73 -10.98 18.22
C PRO A 22 -8.65 -10.29 19.06
N THR A 23 -9.03 -9.24 19.74
CA THR A 23 -8.18 -8.46 20.64
C THR A 23 -7.56 -9.29 21.77
N SER A 24 -8.05 -10.53 21.95
CA SER A 24 -7.47 -11.53 22.83
C SER A 24 -6.03 -11.97 22.48
N VAL A 25 -5.55 -11.73 21.26
CA VAL A 25 -4.15 -11.99 20.89
C VAL A 25 -3.21 -10.89 21.40
N TRP A 26 -3.74 -9.68 21.68
CA TRP A 26 -2.97 -8.52 22.12
C TRP A 26 -3.25 -8.10 23.57
N GLY A 27 -4.24 -8.71 24.22
CA GLY A 27 -4.86 -8.21 25.47
C GLY A 27 -4.28 -8.74 26.78
N GLN A 28 -3.13 -9.39 26.80
CA GLN A 28 -2.59 -9.90 28.08
C GLN A 28 -1.28 -9.26 28.52
N THR A 29 -1.09 -8.01 28.30
CA THR A 29 0.07 -7.29 28.87
C THR A 29 -0.31 -5.98 29.55
N LEU A 30 -1.42 -5.90 30.26
CA LEU A 30 -1.68 -4.81 31.22
C LEU A 30 -2.72 -5.23 32.25
N HIS A 31 -2.32 -6.11 33.15
CA HIS A 31 -2.81 -6.09 34.55
C HIS A 31 -1.66 -6.53 35.42
N ALA A 32 -1.01 -5.54 36.00
CA ALA A 32 -0.21 -5.72 37.20
C ALA A 32 -1.23 -5.76 38.35
N ASP A 33 -1.72 -6.93 38.70
CA ASP A 33 -2.39 -7.12 39.95
C ASP A 33 -1.35 -7.14 41.08
N SER A 34 -1.54 -6.22 42.00
CA SER A 34 -0.85 -6.13 43.27
C SER A 34 -0.95 -7.47 44.04
N ILE A 35 0.09 -8.26 44.01
CA ILE A 35 0.23 -9.38 44.89
C ILE A 35 0.89 -8.87 46.17
N HIS A 36 0.15 -9.03 47.27
CA HIS A 36 0.59 -8.78 48.64
C HIS A 36 1.93 -9.47 48.91
N ALA A 37 2.87 -8.67 49.42
CA ALA A 37 4.07 -9.15 50.01
C ALA A 37 3.77 -9.65 51.44
N ASP A 38 3.74 -10.95 51.61
CA ASP A 38 3.90 -11.54 52.91
C ASP A 38 4.86 -12.74 52.82
N ASN A 39 5.91 -12.62 53.64
CA ASN A 39 6.83 -13.66 54.07
C ASN A 39 7.83 -14.22 53.02
N ILE A 40 8.99 -13.59 52.95
CA ILE A 40 10.22 -14.30 52.63
C ILE A 40 11.26 -14.05 53.69
N GLN A 41 11.57 -15.13 54.37
CA GLN A 41 12.61 -15.29 55.35
C GLN A 41 13.99 -15.09 54.69
N SER A 42 14.82 -14.26 55.31
CA SER A 42 16.14 -13.96 54.89
C SER A 42 17.07 -15.16 55.03
N ASP A 43 17.46 -15.74 53.91
CA ASP A 43 18.67 -16.56 53.83
C ASP A 43 19.79 -15.75 53.21
N SER A 44 20.85 -15.56 54.01
CA SER A 44 22.08 -14.90 53.63
C SER A 44 22.83 -15.72 52.57
N MET A 45 22.89 -15.23 51.37
CA MET A 45 23.72 -15.82 50.33
C MET A 45 24.81 -14.87 49.89
N SER A 46 26.01 -15.40 49.90
CA SER A 46 27.32 -14.82 49.61
C SER A 46 27.36 -14.02 48.30
N THR A 47 27.96 -12.85 48.39
CA THR A 47 28.35 -12.03 47.24
C THR A 47 29.48 -12.72 46.49
N ASP A 48 29.12 -13.50 45.47
CA ASP A 48 30.08 -13.82 44.41
C ASP A 48 30.05 -12.70 43.37
N SER A 49 31.23 -12.13 43.16
CA SER A 49 31.52 -11.09 42.19
C SER A 49 31.19 -11.60 40.77
N ILE A 50 30.07 -11.17 40.22
CA ILE A 50 29.70 -11.44 38.80
C ILE A 50 30.54 -10.48 37.94
N SER A 51 31.42 -11.07 37.17
CA SER A 51 32.18 -10.41 36.10
C SER A 51 31.24 -9.74 35.07
N PRO A 52 31.50 -8.49 34.62
CA PRO A 52 30.59 -7.75 33.77
C PRO A 52 30.58 -8.16 32.28
N ASP A 53 31.15 -9.29 31.89
CA ASP A 53 31.40 -9.63 30.49
C ASP A 53 30.69 -10.88 29.99
N SER A 54 29.52 -11.20 30.53
CA SER A 54 28.64 -12.16 29.88
C SER A 54 27.65 -11.43 28.98
N ALA A 55 27.97 -11.33 27.69
CA ALA A 55 26.99 -11.02 26.67
C ALA A 55 25.74 -11.89 26.95
N ARG A 56 24.63 -11.25 27.36
CA ARG A 56 23.37 -11.94 27.68
C ARG A 56 22.92 -12.71 26.45
N HIS A 57 23.26 -13.98 26.42
CA HIS A 57 22.87 -14.89 25.37
C HIS A 57 21.35 -15.10 25.48
N THR A 58 20.57 -14.40 24.66
CA THR A 58 19.12 -14.57 24.62
C THR A 58 18.80 -15.97 24.15
N PRO A 59 18.18 -16.83 24.96
CA PRO A 59 17.93 -18.20 24.56
C PRO A 59 17.00 -18.27 23.34
N ARG A 60 17.36 -19.12 22.38
CA ARG A 60 16.61 -19.34 21.15
C ARG A 60 15.80 -20.62 21.29
N TYR A 61 14.56 -20.58 20.88
CA TYR A 61 13.63 -21.71 20.99
C TYR A 61 13.07 -22.13 19.64
N THR A 62 12.81 -23.43 19.51
CA THR A 62 12.03 -24.02 18.45
C THR A 62 10.69 -24.47 19.03
N ASN A 63 9.59 -24.17 18.34
CA ASN A 63 8.26 -24.61 18.74
C ASN A 63 7.57 -25.32 17.57
N ILE A 64 7.01 -26.50 17.84
CA ILE A 64 6.16 -27.25 16.93
C ILE A 64 4.93 -27.65 17.72
N GLY A 65 3.74 -27.15 17.34
CA GLY A 65 2.52 -27.43 18.06
C GLY A 65 1.26 -26.92 17.39
N ILE A 66 0.11 -27.45 17.80
CA ILE A 66 -1.20 -27.13 17.21
C ILE A 66 -1.84 -25.92 17.88
N SER A 67 -1.45 -25.55 19.08
CA SER A 67 -2.07 -24.49 19.86
C SER A 67 -1.30 -23.19 19.86
N ALA A 68 -2.01 -22.11 20.21
CA ALA A 68 -1.42 -20.82 20.50
C ALA A 68 -0.29 -20.94 21.53
N ASN A 69 0.77 -20.26 21.29
CA ASN A 69 1.94 -20.30 22.15
C ASN A 69 1.66 -19.83 23.56
N HIS A 70 1.98 -20.61 24.55
CA HIS A 70 2.14 -20.13 25.90
C HIS A 70 3.37 -19.20 25.99
N THR A 71 3.13 -17.93 26.19
CA THR A 71 4.12 -17.03 26.76
C THR A 71 4.37 -17.49 28.19
N THR A 72 5.52 -18.09 28.43
CA THR A 72 5.98 -18.30 29.81
C THR A 72 6.36 -16.95 30.39
N ALA A 73 6.10 -16.76 31.66
CA ALA A 73 6.18 -15.51 32.41
C ALA A 73 7.56 -14.78 32.40
N ASP A 74 8.61 -15.41 31.88
CA ASP A 74 9.94 -14.81 31.80
C ASP A 74 10.14 -14.14 30.45
N GLY A 75 9.78 -12.88 30.35
CA GLY A 75 9.84 -12.03 29.17
C GLY A 75 11.03 -12.24 28.23
N HIS A 76 10.78 -12.12 26.94
CA HIS A 76 11.73 -12.03 25.84
C HIS A 76 12.35 -13.35 25.34
N ARG A 77 11.50 -14.27 24.90
CA ARG A 77 11.98 -15.46 24.17
C ARG A 77 12.06 -15.21 22.67
N VAL A 78 13.20 -15.43 22.09
CA VAL A 78 13.41 -15.40 20.63
C VAL A 78 13.12 -16.79 20.07
N LYS A 79 12.12 -16.90 19.18
CA LYS A 79 11.84 -18.13 18.45
C LYS A 79 12.58 -18.13 17.11
N THR A 80 13.29 -19.21 16.83
CA THR A 80 13.97 -19.39 15.55
C THR A 80 13.10 -20.15 14.55
N PHE A 81 12.36 -21.16 15.03
CA PHE A 81 11.40 -21.91 14.23
C PHE A 81 10.10 -22.03 15.01
N ASN A 82 8.98 -21.71 14.36
CA ASN A 82 7.67 -21.77 14.98
C ASN A 82 6.63 -22.30 13.99
N LEU A 83 6.06 -23.46 14.30
CA LEU A 83 5.03 -24.10 13.49
C LEU A 83 3.78 -24.34 14.34
N GLY A 84 2.62 -23.93 13.83
CA GLY A 84 1.35 -24.14 14.53
C GLY A 84 0.17 -23.57 13.76
N LEU A 85 -1.07 -23.99 14.10
CA LEU A 85 -2.26 -23.38 13.52
C LEU A 85 -2.36 -21.90 13.87
N LEU A 86 -2.21 -21.56 15.14
CA LEU A 86 -2.10 -20.21 15.63
C LEU A 86 -0.66 -19.99 16.13
N ALA A 87 0.23 -19.68 15.22
CA ALA A 87 1.64 -19.50 15.53
C ALA A 87 1.87 -18.09 16.06
N ALA A 88 2.29 -17.94 17.32
CA ALA A 88 2.60 -16.66 17.94
C ALA A 88 4.03 -16.62 18.51
N ALA A 89 4.68 -15.45 18.48
CA ALA A 89 5.99 -15.23 19.05
C ALA A 89 6.13 -13.77 19.51
N ASP A 90 6.78 -13.53 20.65
CA ASP A 90 7.16 -12.17 21.04
C ASP A 90 8.22 -11.64 20.08
N THR A 91 9.25 -12.43 19.86
CA THR A 91 10.30 -12.15 18.88
C THR A 91 10.54 -13.39 18.03
N LEU A 92 10.40 -13.24 16.72
CA LEU A 92 10.75 -14.23 15.72
C LEU A 92 12.08 -13.83 15.06
N SER A 93 13.07 -14.74 15.11
CA SER A 93 14.32 -14.58 14.37
C SER A 93 14.58 -15.85 13.56
N GLY A 94 13.88 -15.98 12.42
CA GLY A 94 13.96 -17.15 11.57
C GLY A 94 12.67 -17.41 10.79
N PHE A 95 12.04 -18.57 10.97
CA PHE A 95 10.91 -19.00 10.17
C PHE A 95 9.67 -19.31 11.03
N GLN A 96 8.52 -18.81 10.60
CA GLN A 96 7.23 -19.11 11.20
C GLN A 96 6.21 -19.52 10.15
N LEU A 97 5.48 -20.60 10.41
CA LEU A 97 4.41 -21.11 9.56
C LEU A 97 3.17 -21.41 10.40
N GLY A 98 2.03 -20.91 9.97
CA GLY A 98 0.74 -21.16 10.60
C GLY A 98 -0.45 -20.90 9.67
N LEU A 99 -1.65 -21.20 10.16
CA LEU A 99 -2.87 -20.70 9.53
C LEU A 99 -2.96 -19.18 9.76
N ILE A 100 -2.78 -18.77 11.01
CA ILE A 100 -2.58 -17.39 11.42
C ILE A 100 -1.25 -17.29 12.14
N SER A 101 -0.38 -16.41 11.71
CA SER A 101 0.96 -16.23 12.26
C SER A 101 1.12 -14.83 12.84
N GLY A 102 1.54 -14.73 14.10
CA GLY A 102 1.73 -13.46 14.82
C GLY A 102 3.13 -13.33 15.41
N ALA A 103 3.69 -12.12 15.37
CA ALA A 103 4.95 -11.79 16.03
C ALA A 103 4.94 -10.34 16.58
N GLY A 104 5.56 -10.13 17.74
CA GLY A 104 5.86 -8.78 18.21
C GLY A 104 6.94 -8.14 17.35
N LYS A 105 8.14 -8.72 17.37
CA LYS A 105 9.24 -8.36 16.47
C LYS A 105 9.56 -9.52 15.56
N MET A 106 9.59 -9.27 14.25
CA MET A 106 9.85 -10.30 13.25
C MET A 106 11.11 -9.95 12.48
N CYS A 107 12.06 -10.90 12.48
CA CYS A 107 13.24 -10.87 11.64
C CYS A 107 13.39 -12.24 10.95
N GLY A 108 13.04 -12.32 9.66
CA GLY A 108 13.06 -13.57 8.91
C GLY A 108 11.88 -13.76 7.99
N VAL A 109 11.27 -14.94 8.01
CA VAL A 109 10.13 -15.31 7.16
C VAL A 109 8.94 -15.72 8.01
N GLN A 110 7.81 -15.08 7.78
CA GLN A 110 6.53 -15.39 8.39
C GLN A 110 5.53 -15.77 7.31
N THR A 111 4.95 -16.95 7.43
CA THR A 111 3.97 -17.46 6.49
C THR A 111 2.68 -17.79 7.22
N GLY A 112 1.55 -17.31 6.69
CA GLY A 112 0.22 -17.61 7.19
C GLY A 112 -0.69 -18.06 6.05
N ALA A 113 -1.38 -19.19 6.21
CA ALA A 113 -2.35 -19.58 5.19
C ALA A 113 -3.50 -18.58 5.06
N VAL A 114 -3.88 -17.89 6.15
CA VAL A 114 -4.89 -16.83 6.14
C VAL A 114 -4.25 -15.47 6.34
N GLN A 115 -3.48 -15.32 7.43
CA GLN A 115 -3.02 -14.01 7.85
C GLN A 115 -1.65 -14.08 8.54
N THR A 116 -0.83 -13.05 8.29
CA THR A 116 0.37 -12.79 9.07
C THR A 116 0.27 -11.41 9.75
N VAL A 117 0.73 -11.31 10.98
CA VAL A 117 0.75 -10.08 11.75
C VAL A 117 2.11 -9.91 12.41
N ALA A 118 2.72 -8.74 12.28
CA ALA A 118 3.90 -8.37 13.05
C ALA A 118 3.74 -6.93 13.55
N ARG A 119 4.25 -6.60 14.73
CA ARG A 119 4.32 -5.20 15.17
C ARG A 119 5.46 -4.48 14.45
N GLU A 120 6.63 -5.07 14.43
CA GLU A 120 7.78 -4.63 13.66
C GLU A 120 8.23 -5.76 12.74
N MET A 121 8.44 -5.45 11.48
CA MET A 121 8.76 -6.45 10.46
C MET A 121 10.09 -6.14 9.79
N LYS A 122 10.98 -7.13 9.76
CA LYS A 122 12.20 -7.15 8.95
C LYS A 122 12.34 -8.51 8.26
N GLY A 123 12.09 -8.55 6.95
CA GLY A 123 12.15 -9.79 6.19
C GLY A 123 10.97 -10.00 5.25
N VAL A 124 10.32 -11.16 5.31
CA VAL A 124 9.27 -11.54 4.36
C VAL A 124 8.01 -12.00 5.10
N GLN A 125 6.87 -11.44 4.75
CA GLN A 125 5.55 -11.92 5.12
C GLN A 125 4.80 -12.43 3.90
N LEU A 126 4.27 -13.65 4.00
CA LEU A 126 3.51 -14.32 2.95
C LEU A 126 2.17 -14.77 3.51
N SER A 127 1.07 -14.45 2.86
CA SER A 127 -0.24 -14.94 3.25
C SER A 127 -1.17 -15.09 2.06
N ALA A 128 -2.14 -16.00 2.16
CA ALA A 128 -3.17 -16.13 1.13
C ALA A 128 -4.17 -14.94 1.17
N LEU A 129 -4.38 -14.33 2.34
CA LEU A 129 -5.28 -13.17 2.43
C LEU A 129 -4.48 -11.91 2.81
N ASN A 130 -4.06 -11.76 4.07
CA ASN A 130 -3.61 -10.46 4.56
C ASN A 130 -2.26 -10.53 5.28
N ASN A 131 -1.39 -9.56 5.01
CA ASN A 131 -0.19 -9.32 5.79
C ASN A 131 -0.31 -7.97 6.50
N ILE A 132 0.06 -7.93 7.78
CA ILE A 132 0.00 -6.72 8.60
C ILE A 132 1.33 -6.50 9.31
N ALA A 133 1.92 -5.31 9.12
CA ALA A 133 3.04 -4.80 9.89
C ALA A 133 2.58 -3.53 10.63
N GLY A 134 2.32 -3.63 11.94
CA GLY A 134 1.67 -2.58 12.72
C GLY A 134 2.43 -1.26 12.75
N ASN A 135 3.76 -1.30 12.91
CA ASN A 135 4.61 -0.11 12.96
C ASN A 135 5.47 0.00 11.69
N ASN A 136 6.70 -0.49 11.77
CA ASN A 136 7.67 -0.35 10.69
C ASN A 136 7.88 -1.66 9.95
N MET A 137 7.96 -1.54 8.64
CA MET A 137 8.24 -2.63 7.73
C MET A 137 9.55 -2.37 6.98
N ARG A 138 10.41 -3.40 6.94
CA ARG A 138 11.57 -3.50 6.03
C ARG A 138 11.57 -4.86 5.37
N GLY A 139 11.35 -4.92 4.06
CA GLY A 139 11.36 -6.17 3.30
C GLY A 139 10.17 -6.34 2.39
N LEU A 140 9.56 -7.52 2.38
CA LEU A 140 8.55 -7.92 1.40
C LEU A 140 7.26 -8.38 2.09
N GLN A 141 6.13 -7.84 1.68
CA GLN A 141 4.80 -8.38 1.95
C GLN A 141 4.17 -8.86 0.64
N LEU A 142 3.82 -10.17 0.57
CA LEU A 142 3.04 -10.76 -0.49
C LEU A 142 1.72 -11.27 0.09
N GLY A 143 0.66 -10.57 -0.18
CA GLY A 143 -0.70 -10.92 0.26
C GLY A 143 -1.58 -11.29 -0.93
N GLY A 144 -2.36 -12.35 -0.79
CA GLY A 144 -3.33 -12.73 -1.83
C GLY A 144 -4.50 -11.74 -1.95
N VAL A 145 -4.77 -10.93 -0.91
CA VAL A 145 -5.79 -9.88 -0.92
C VAL A 145 -5.19 -8.53 -0.55
N SER A 146 -4.53 -8.43 0.61
CA SER A 146 -4.03 -7.13 1.07
C SER A 146 -2.72 -7.19 1.84
N ASN A 147 -2.01 -6.05 1.82
CA ASN A 147 -0.87 -5.78 2.66
C ASN A 147 -1.07 -4.43 3.38
N MET A 148 -0.80 -4.41 4.67
CA MET A 148 -0.91 -3.22 5.51
C MET A 148 0.38 -3.00 6.29
N ALA A 149 0.82 -1.74 6.34
CA ALA A 149 1.95 -1.35 7.17
C ALA A 149 1.72 0.02 7.82
N GLY A 150 2.24 0.24 9.02
CA GLY A 150 2.34 1.57 9.59
C GLY A 150 3.23 2.43 8.71
N SER A 151 4.50 2.08 8.58
CA SER A 151 5.42 2.71 7.63
C SER A 151 6.26 1.66 6.92
N VAL A 152 6.51 1.85 5.64
CA VAL A 152 7.46 1.07 4.84
C VAL A 152 8.75 1.86 4.71
N GLU A 153 9.75 1.52 5.49
CA GLU A 153 11.03 2.22 5.46
C GLU A 153 11.86 1.85 4.23
N ARG A 154 11.84 0.58 3.84
CA ARG A 154 12.41 0.03 2.60
C ARG A 154 11.70 -1.28 2.30
N GLY A 155 10.92 -1.35 1.23
CA GLY A 155 10.25 -2.61 0.98
C GLY A 155 9.31 -2.61 -0.20
N LEU A 156 8.70 -3.78 -0.37
CA LEU A 156 7.74 -4.06 -1.41
C LEU A 156 6.45 -4.55 -0.76
N GLN A 157 5.33 -4.01 -1.17
CA GLN A 157 4.00 -4.54 -0.89
C GLN A 157 3.36 -4.95 -2.22
N VAL A 158 3.04 -6.22 -2.35
CA VAL A 158 2.44 -6.79 -3.55
C VAL A 158 1.18 -7.53 -3.17
N SER A 159 0.05 -7.08 -3.68
CA SER A 159 -1.24 -7.76 -3.54
C SER A 159 -2.16 -7.40 -4.71
N PRO A 160 -3.05 -8.30 -5.13
CA PRO A 160 -3.97 -7.99 -6.21
C PRO A 160 -4.93 -6.84 -5.90
N LEU A 161 -5.38 -6.72 -4.64
CA LEU A 161 -6.44 -5.78 -4.29
C LEU A 161 -5.92 -4.53 -3.59
N LEU A 162 -5.29 -4.65 -2.41
CA LEU A 162 -5.02 -3.49 -1.55
C LEU A 162 -3.62 -3.50 -0.95
N ASN A 163 -2.88 -2.41 -1.13
CA ASN A 163 -1.69 -2.10 -0.36
C ASN A 163 -1.89 -0.78 0.40
N LEU A 164 -1.68 -0.80 1.70
CA LEU A 164 -1.87 0.33 2.59
C LEU A 164 -0.61 0.62 3.41
N SER A 165 -0.17 1.87 3.41
CA SER A 165 0.82 2.40 4.34
C SER A 165 0.26 3.65 5.01
N THR A 166 0.02 3.59 6.32
CA THR A 166 -0.55 4.72 7.08
C THR A 166 0.47 5.80 7.40
N GLY A 167 1.73 5.58 7.09
CA GLY A 167 2.82 6.53 7.22
C GLY A 167 3.64 6.63 5.93
N VAL A 168 4.96 6.62 6.05
CA VAL A 168 5.86 6.80 4.90
C VAL A 168 6.00 5.50 4.12
N MET A 169 5.77 5.54 2.83
CA MET A 169 6.04 4.47 1.89
C MET A 169 7.33 4.77 1.09
N ARG A 170 8.42 4.02 1.40
CA ARG A 170 9.69 4.05 0.64
C ARG A 170 9.91 2.69 -0.01
N GLY A 171 9.66 2.61 -1.31
CA GLY A 171 9.79 1.37 -2.07
C GLY A 171 8.71 1.23 -3.13
N LEU A 172 8.12 0.05 -3.27
CA LEU A 172 7.11 -0.25 -4.28
C LEU A 172 5.84 -0.81 -3.66
N GLN A 173 4.70 -0.24 -4.06
CA GLN A 173 3.36 -0.82 -3.88
C GLN A 173 2.81 -1.24 -5.25
N THR A 174 2.37 -2.48 -5.38
CA THR A 174 1.74 -2.99 -6.59
C THR A 174 0.43 -3.69 -6.26
N GLY A 175 -0.67 -3.19 -6.81
CA GLY A 175 -2.02 -3.73 -6.59
C GLY A 175 -3.08 -2.87 -7.23
N SER A 176 -4.35 -3.30 -7.20
CA SER A 176 -5.44 -2.50 -7.76
C SER A 176 -5.60 -1.16 -7.06
N TYR A 177 -5.48 -1.16 -5.73
CA TYR A 177 -5.57 0.05 -4.90
C TYR A 177 -4.33 0.17 -4.02
N ASN A 178 -3.61 1.27 -4.17
CA ASN A 178 -2.44 1.59 -3.38
C ASN A 178 -2.65 2.90 -2.63
N TYR A 179 -2.41 2.87 -1.32
CA TYR A 179 -2.51 4.04 -0.45
C TYR A 179 -1.22 4.23 0.35
N ALA A 180 -0.75 5.47 0.41
CA ALA A 180 0.30 5.88 1.32
C ALA A 180 -0.04 7.25 1.91
N ASP A 181 0.21 7.47 3.21
CA ASP A 181 0.15 8.83 3.72
C ASP A 181 1.23 9.69 3.05
N SER A 182 2.47 9.27 3.08
CA SER A 182 3.58 9.96 2.39
C SER A 182 4.31 9.01 1.45
N LEU A 183 4.34 9.33 0.15
CA LEU A 183 4.98 8.50 -0.86
C LEU A 183 6.38 9.03 -1.21
N ARG A 184 7.39 8.17 -1.03
CA ARG A 184 8.78 8.40 -1.47
C ARG A 184 9.31 7.27 -2.37
N GLY A 185 8.41 6.58 -3.05
CA GLY A 185 8.68 5.41 -3.87
C GLY A 185 7.81 5.38 -5.11
N LEU A 186 7.37 4.19 -5.49
CA LEU A 186 6.54 3.94 -6.66
C LEU A 186 5.25 3.23 -6.25
N GLN A 187 4.12 3.72 -6.74
CA GLN A 187 2.83 3.02 -6.72
C GLN A 187 2.45 2.63 -8.14
N LEU A 188 2.19 1.33 -8.35
CA LEU A 188 1.69 0.77 -9.61
C LEU A 188 0.32 0.13 -9.36
N GLY A 189 -0.72 0.64 -10.02
CA GLY A 189 -2.05 0.08 -9.81
C GLY A 189 -3.14 0.76 -10.62
N VAL A 190 -4.37 0.38 -10.35
CA VAL A 190 -5.53 1.03 -10.96
C VAL A 190 -5.76 2.39 -10.29
N ILE A 191 -5.77 2.42 -8.96
CA ILE A 191 -5.95 3.62 -8.15
C ILE A 191 -4.76 3.77 -7.22
N ASN A 192 -4.10 4.91 -7.28
CA ASN A 192 -2.98 5.26 -6.43
C ASN A 192 -3.28 6.55 -5.66
N ILE A 193 -3.12 6.52 -4.34
CA ILE A 193 -3.37 7.66 -3.46
C ILE A 193 -2.14 7.93 -2.60
N ALA A 194 -1.71 9.19 -2.55
CA ALA A 194 -0.72 9.68 -1.60
C ALA A 194 -1.19 11.02 -1.02
N VAL A 195 -1.17 11.16 0.30
CA VAL A 195 -1.79 12.29 0.98
C VAL A 195 -0.78 13.40 1.24
N THR A 196 0.24 13.14 2.05
CA THR A 196 1.17 14.17 2.50
C THR A 196 2.52 14.07 1.79
N HIS A 197 3.08 15.22 1.41
CA HIS A 197 4.42 15.38 0.85
C HIS A 197 4.86 14.29 -0.15
N PRO A 198 4.06 13.99 -1.19
CA PRO A 198 4.41 12.95 -2.16
C PRO A 198 5.64 13.39 -2.97
N ARG A 199 6.72 12.62 -2.88
CA ARG A 199 7.94 12.82 -3.68
C ARG A 199 8.21 11.65 -4.63
N GLY A 200 7.31 10.66 -4.61
CA GLY A 200 7.38 9.46 -5.42
C GLY A 200 6.69 9.59 -6.77
N VAL A 201 6.51 8.44 -7.42
CA VAL A 201 5.85 8.29 -8.70
C VAL A 201 4.59 7.43 -8.52
N GLN A 202 3.50 7.83 -9.13
CA GLN A 202 2.26 7.05 -9.22
C GLN A 202 2.01 6.72 -10.70
N MET A 203 1.79 5.45 -10.99
CA MET A 203 1.47 4.96 -12.34
C MET A 203 0.19 4.12 -12.26
N GLY A 204 -0.88 4.56 -12.93
CA GLY A 204 -2.15 3.87 -12.89
C GLY A 204 -3.25 4.57 -13.65
N LEU A 205 -4.47 4.06 -13.61
CA LEU A 205 -5.59 4.72 -14.27
C LEU A 205 -5.94 6.03 -13.54
N VAL A 206 -6.04 5.99 -12.21
CA VAL A 206 -6.33 7.16 -11.39
C VAL A 206 -5.22 7.37 -10.37
N ASN A 207 -4.61 8.54 -10.39
CA ASN A 207 -3.59 8.93 -9.45
C ASN A 207 -4.02 10.20 -8.71
N TYR A 208 -4.08 10.13 -7.39
CA TYR A 208 -4.47 11.24 -6.53
C TYR A 208 -3.36 11.57 -5.53
N THR A 209 -3.09 12.88 -5.38
CA THR A 209 -2.28 13.39 -4.27
C THR A 209 -3.00 14.57 -3.64
N ALA A 210 -3.03 14.64 -2.31
CA ALA A 210 -3.60 15.79 -1.62
C ALA A 210 -2.64 16.99 -1.57
N ASP A 211 -1.41 16.84 -2.05
CA ASP A 211 -0.40 17.88 -2.21
C ASP A 211 0.03 17.96 -3.68
N THR A 212 0.66 19.07 -4.05
CA THR A 212 1.12 19.33 -5.44
C THR A 212 2.37 18.55 -5.85
N GLY A 213 3.00 17.83 -4.91
CA GLY A 213 4.22 17.05 -5.15
C GLY A 213 3.97 15.75 -5.91
N GLY A 214 5.08 15.00 -6.17
CA GLY A 214 5.05 13.71 -6.84
C GLY A 214 4.83 13.78 -8.34
N ARG A 215 5.15 12.70 -9.02
CA ARG A 215 4.91 12.53 -10.46
C ARG A 215 3.76 11.55 -10.67
N LYS A 216 2.87 11.87 -11.59
CA LYS A 216 1.69 11.05 -11.89
C LYS A 216 1.65 10.73 -13.37
N ILE A 217 1.48 9.45 -13.70
CA ILE A 217 1.35 8.93 -15.06
C ILE A 217 0.08 8.08 -15.08
N GLY A 218 -0.94 8.52 -15.80
CA GLY A 218 -2.21 7.81 -15.86
C GLY A 218 -3.30 8.59 -16.55
N LEU A 219 -4.47 7.98 -16.70
CA LEU A 219 -5.59 8.58 -17.40
C LEU A 219 -6.10 9.82 -16.65
N VAL A 220 -6.24 9.71 -15.33
CA VAL A 220 -6.75 10.77 -14.47
C VAL A 220 -5.72 11.07 -13.40
N ASN A 221 -5.12 12.25 -13.45
CA ASN A 221 -4.10 12.67 -12.51
C ASN A 221 -4.59 13.91 -11.76
N ILE A 222 -4.87 13.78 -10.47
CA ILE A 222 -5.51 14.82 -9.65
C ILE A 222 -4.61 15.22 -8.49
N ASN A 223 -4.55 16.53 -8.25
CA ASN A 223 -4.05 17.16 -7.03
C ASN A 223 -4.82 18.48 -6.79
N PRO A 224 -4.62 19.21 -5.69
CA PRO A 224 -5.34 20.45 -5.43
C PRO A 224 -5.17 21.56 -6.48
N SER A 225 -4.09 21.52 -7.26
CA SER A 225 -3.83 22.48 -8.35
C SER A 225 -4.24 21.97 -9.74
N THR A 226 -4.89 20.80 -9.82
CA THR A 226 -5.33 20.26 -11.11
C THR A 226 -6.45 21.12 -11.68
N ARG A 227 -6.24 21.63 -12.90
CA ARG A 227 -7.27 22.26 -13.70
C ARG A 227 -7.88 21.22 -14.63
N ILE A 228 -9.20 21.20 -14.67
CA ILE A 228 -9.97 20.32 -15.56
C ILE A 228 -10.55 21.21 -16.66
N ASP A 229 -10.11 20.96 -17.90
CA ASP A 229 -10.60 21.66 -19.08
C ASP A 229 -11.45 20.70 -19.92
N ILE A 230 -12.59 21.19 -20.40
CA ILE A 230 -13.40 20.51 -21.43
C ILE A 230 -13.05 21.16 -22.76
N LEU A 231 -12.65 20.35 -23.72
CA LEU A 231 -12.20 20.78 -25.02
C LEU A 231 -13.13 20.24 -26.11
N ALA A 232 -13.46 21.08 -27.08
CA ALA A 232 -14.11 20.69 -28.32
C ALA A 232 -13.24 21.20 -29.47
N PHE A 233 -12.88 20.34 -30.39
CA PHE A 233 -12.01 20.69 -31.52
C PHE A 233 -12.29 19.82 -32.74
N GLY A 234 -11.95 20.33 -33.89
CA GLY A 234 -12.03 19.63 -35.18
C GLY A 234 -10.74 19.73 -35.98
N GLY A 235 -10.58 18.88 -36.93
CA GLY A 235 -9.41 18.86 -37.78
C GLY A 235 -9.60 18.07 -39.08
N ASN A 236 -8.57 17.99 -39.88
CA ASN A 236 -8.63 17.23 -41.12
C ASN A 236 -8.73 15.72 -40.89
N THR A 237 -8.08 15.26 -39.86
CA THR A 237 -8.02 13.82 -39.54
C THR A 237 -9.22 13.37 -38.72
N SER A 238 -9.80 14.24 -37.90
CA SER A 238 -10.97 13.92 -37.06
C SER A 238 -11.92 15.12 -37.15
N LYS A 239 -13.17 14.88 -37.55
CA LYS A 239 -14.13 15.96 -37.84
C LYS A 239 -14.58 16.69 -36.60
N ILE A 240 -15.03 15.94 -35.59
CA ILE A 240 -15.48 16.49 -34.32
C ILE A 240 -14.85 15.67 -33.20
N ASN A 241 -14.31 16.35 -32.22
CA ASN A 241 -13.74 15.75 -31.03
C ASN A 241 -14.21 16.51 -29.78
N ALA A 242 -14.43 15.76 -28.71
CA ALA A 242 -14.60 16.29 -27.39
C ALA A 242 -13.58 15.61 -26.45
N ALA A 243 -12.98 16.36 -25.57
CA ALA A 243 -11.99 15.81 -24.65
C ALA A 243 -12.06 16.45 -23.28
N VAL A 244 -11.66 15.70 -22.26
CA VAL A 244 -11.42 16.20 -20.91
C VAL A 244 -9.92 16.16 -20.66
N ARG A 245 -9.35 17.30 -20.29
CA ARG A 245 -7.92 17.45 -19.99
C ARG A 245 -7.72 17.75 -18.50
N PHE A 246 -6.90 16.94 -17.87
CA PHE A 246 -6.44 17.12 -16.49
C PHE A 246 -5.05 17.75 -16.51
N SER A 247 -4.96 19.05 -16.28
CA SER A 247 -3.70 19.80 -16.33
C SER A 247 -3.15 20.00 -14.93
N ASN A 248 -1.94 19.55 -14.71
CA ASN A 248 -1.14 19.81 -13.54
C ASN A 248 -0.05 20.84 -13.89
N ARG A 249 0.76 21.26 -12.92
CA ARG A 249 1.73 22.35 -13.06
C ARG A 249 2.56 22.30 -14.36
N SER A 250 3.05 21.11 -14.74
CA SER A 250 3.90 20.96 -15.94
C SER A 250 3.50 19.79 -16.82
N THR A 251 2.50 19.01 -16.42
CA THR A 251 2.05 17.83 -17.15
C THR A 251 0.53 17.86 -17.32
N TYR A 252 0.05 17.21 -18.36
CA TYR A 252 -1.37 16.98 -18.54
C TYR A 252 -1.65 15.58 -19.06
N SER A 253 -2.84 15.07 -18.75
CA SER A 253 -3.44 13.91 -19.40
C SER A 253 -4.76 14.32 -20.03
N MET A 254 -5.07 13.79 -21.21
CA MET A 254 -6.28 14.11 -21.94
C MET A 254 -6.94 12.83 -22.44
N LEU A 255 -8.23 12.70 -22.17
CA LEU A 255 -9.11 11.68 -22.68
C LEU A 255 -10.08 12.32 -23.65
N GLY A 256 -10.19 11.80 -24.85
CA GLY A 256 -11.06 12.35 -25.87
C GLY A 256 -11.86 11.28 -26.62
N VAL A 257 -13.00 11.68 -27.09
CA VAL A 257 -13.85 10.95 -28.02
C VAL A 257 -14.01 11.78 -29.29
N GLY A 258 -14.15 11.12 -30.41
CA GLY A 258 -14.27 11.85 -31.67
C GLY A 258 -14.82 10.98 -32.81
N THR A 259 -14.95 11.57 -33.99
CA THR A 259 -15.40 10.88 -35.19
C THR A 259 -14.67 11.37 -36.45
N HIS A 260 -14.31 10.45 -37.34
CA HIS A 260 -13.81 10.73 -38.65
C HIS A 260 -14.93 10.87 -39.70
N TYR A 261 -15.95 10.02 -39.58
CA TYR A 261 -17.09 9.97 -40.48
C TYR A 261 -18.37 10.27 -39.69
N MET A 262 -19.16 11.18 -40.20
CA MET A 262 -20.39 11.65 -39.57
C MET A 262 -21.67 11.01 -40.13
N GLY A 263 -21.54 9.89 -40.85
CA GLY A 263 -22.68 9.19 -41.44
C GLY A 263 -23.12 9.75 -42.79
N LEU A 264 -22.50 10.82 -43.31
CA LEU A 264 -22.86 11.43 -44.60
C LEU A 264 -22.58 10.51 -45.79
N ASP A 265 -21.59 9.60 -45.64
CA ASP A 265 -21.20 8.63 -46.66
C ASP A 265 -21.61 7.18 -46.30
N LYS A 266 -22.69 6.99 -45.59
CA LYS A 266 -23.12 5.68 -45.04
C LYS A 266 -22.07 5.02 -44.16
N LYS A 267 -21.16 5.80 -43.62
CA LYS A 267 -20.10 5.36 -42.71
C LYS A 267 -20.14 6.22 -41.45
N PHE A 268 -20.04 5.57 -40.31
CA PHE A 268 -19.84 6.24 -39.03
C PHE A 268 -18.57 5.72 -38.37
N SER A 269 -17.80 6.57 -37.74
CA SER A 269 -16.63 6.14 -36.98
C SER A 269 -16.65 6.75 -35.60
N GLY A 270 -16.36 5.90 -34.60
CA GLY A 270 -16.03 6.32 -33.25
C GLY A 270 -14.51 6.33 -33.03
N ALA A 271 -14.00 7.31 -32.36
CA ALA A 271 -12.61 7.38 -31.98
C ALA A 271 -12.49 7.63 -30.47
N LEU A 272 -11.63 6.86 -29.82
CA LEU A 272 -11.21 7.07 -28.44
C LEU A 272 -9.74 7.47 -28.46
N SER A 273 -9.41 8.58 -27.83
CA SER A 273 -8.04 9.09 -27.80
C SER A 273 -7.57 9.32 -26.36
N TYR A 274 -6.31 9.04 -26.15
CA TYR A 274 -5.59 9.37 -24.92
C TYR A 274 -4.28 10.07 -25.26
N ARG A 275 -3.98 11.13 -24.52
CA ARG A 275 -2.72 11.87 -24.66
C ARG A 275 -2.13 12.16 -23.28
N LEU A 276 -0.81 12.05 -23.19
CA LEU A 276 0.00 12.47 -22.05
C LEU A 276 0.99 13.49 -22.53
N GLY A 277 0.97 14.68 -21.96
CA GLY A 277 1.81 15.79 -22.38
C GLY A 277 2.53 16.46 -21.22
N GLN A 278 3.54 17.22 -21.61
CA GLN A 278 4.34 18.05 -20.72
C GLN A 278 4.46 19.45 -21.28
N TYR A 279 4.37 20.45 -20.40
CA TYR A 279 4.64 21.85 -20.70
C TYR A 279 5.99 22.28 -20.14
N VAL A 280 6.72 23.05 -20.94
CA VAL A 280 7.92 23.78 -20.52
C VAL A 280 7.66 25.25 -20.71
N TRP A 281 7.71 26.02 -19.64
CA TRP A 281 7.57 27.46 -19.68
C TRP A 281 8.89 28.10 -20.11
N LEU A 282 8.91 28.72 -21.28
CA LEU A 282 10.09 29.40 -21.80
C LEU A 282 10.15 30.85 -21.28
N THR A 283 9.01 31.51 -21.24
CA THR A 283 8.83 32.88 -20.71
C THR A 283 7.42 32.98 -20.09
N PRO A 284 7.08 34.07 -19.40
CA PRO A 284 5.70 34.29 -18.93
C PRO A 284 4.62 34.22 -20.02
N HIS A 285 4.99 34.44 -21.27
CA HIS A 285 4.06 34.47 -22.41
C HIS A 285 4.22 33.29 -23.37
N TRP A 286 5.29 32.51 -23.26
CA TRP A 286 5.57 31.41 -24.17
C TRP A 286 5.71 30.08 -23.42
N THR A 287 4.91 29.11 -23.87
CA THR A 287 4.94 27.75 -23.34
C THR A 287 5.16 26.79 -24.49
N LEU A 288 6.14 25.94 -24.37
CA LEU A 288 6.34 24.82 -25.28
C LEU A 288 5.68 23.57 -24.67
N GLY A 289 4.81 22.92 -25.45
CA GLY A 289 4.18 21.67 -25.05
C GLY A 289 4.53 20.57 -26.03
N ALA A 290 4.78 19.38 -25.50
CA ALA A 290 4.92 18.15 -26.27
C ALA A 290 4.02 17.08 -25.65
N ASP A 291 3.35 16.30 -26.50
CA ASP A 291 2.56 15.16 -26.04
C ASP A 291 2.78 13.92 -26.89
N LEU A 292 2.55 12.76 -26.24
CA LEU A 292 2.44 11.47 -26.85
C LEU A 292 1.04 10.95 -26.62
N GLY A 293 0.43 10.42 -27.63
CA GLY A 293 -0.92 9.88 -27.53
C GLY A 293 -1.18 8.74 -28.50
N PHE A 294 -2.22 8.02 -28.23
CA PHE A 294 -2.77 7.03 -29.14
C PHE A 294 -4.26 7.28 -29.34
N SER A 295 -4.77 6.87 -30.49
CA SER A 295 -6.18 6.91 -30.79
C SER A 295 -6.59 5.56 -31.37
N HIS A 296 -7.67 5.02 -30.82
CA HIS A 296 -8.34 3.85 -31.39
C HIS A 296 -9.54 4.33 -32.16
N ILE A 297 -9.64 3.92 -33.43
CA ILE A 297 -10.71 4.36 -34.35
C ILE A 297 -11.41 3.10 -34.85
N GLU A 298 -12.71 3.06 -34.65
CA GLU A 298 -13.56 2.00 -35.16
C GLU A 298 -14.55 2.59 -36.18
N THR A 299 -14.64 1.96 -37.35
CA THR A 299 -15.50 2.43 -38.44
C THR A 299 -16.61 1.41 -38.68
N PHE A 300 -17.81 1.90 -38.59
CA PHE A 300 -19.03 1.13 -38.85
C PHE A 300 -19.54 1.51 -40.25
N ALA A 301 -19.54 0.55 -41.16
CA ALA A 301 -20.16 0.68 -42.51
C ALA A 301 -21.46 -0.10 -42.51
N GLU A 302 -22.52 0.44 -43.14
CA GLU A 302 -23.71 -0.33 -43.44
C GLU A 302 -23.33 -1.51 -44.34
N ARG A 303 -23.67 -2.70 -43.91
CA ARG A 303 -23.53 -3.90 -44.73
C ARG A 303 -24.58 -3.79 -45.85
N SER A 304 -24.15 -3.58 -47.10
CA SER A 304 -24.99 -3.73 -48.25
C SER A 304 -25.49 -5.18 -48.28
N SER A 305 -26.78 -5.36 -47.99
CA SER A 305 -27.46 -6.61 -48.25
C SER A 305 -27.77 -6.64 -49.75
N ASP A 306 -26.90 -7.26 -50.51
CA ASP A 306 -27.26 -7.75 -51.82
C ASP A 306 -28.08 -9.00 -51.73
#